data_5c266260ff06b8d905d9e4f597dfe5d5
#
_entry.id   5c266260ff06b8d905d9e4f597dfe5d5
#
_cell.length_a   1.000
_cell.length_b   1.000
_cell.length_c   1.000
_cell.angle_alpha   90.00
_cell.angle_beta   90.00
_cell.angle_gamma   90.00
#
_symmetry.space_group_name_H-M   'P 1'
#
loop_
_entity.id
_entity.type
_entity.pdbx_description
1 polymer ?
#
loop_
_entity_poly.entity_id
_entity_poly.type
_entity_poly.pdbx_seq_one_letter_code
_entity_poly.pdbx_strand_id
1 'polypeptide(L)'
;MDVIFTKANIFFMLDGLKLTLLIALGTIILSTIFGTILALVRNYCKGIWSPLAKLAALYIEIFRCTPNILWILWIRFTIPGDPIPLGIFAFTLFTTAVVAETIRGGLNAIPKGQFEGAASQGFSFLQTLVYIILPQTFKSIVPALLSQVITVIKDTSFLKIVDIAEFTRNSYVVLGSLRTLPQILALYGFVALTYFVLNFTISCVVRWYQRKVSIA
;
A
#
# COMPACT_ATOMS: atom_id res chain seq x y z
N MET A 1 21.38 -5.38 -28.23
CA MET A 1 19.98 -5.04 -27.85
C MET A 1 19.05 -6.25 -27.99
N ASP A 2 19.25 -7.05 -29.01
CA ASP A 2 18.39 -8.21 -29.35
C ASP A 2 18.29 -9.28 -28.25
N VAL A 3 19.31 -9.38 -27.40
CA VAL A 3 19.29 -10.33 -26.25
C VAL A 3 18.33 -9.93 -25.13
N ILE A 4 18.11 -8.62 -24.92
CA ILE A 4 17.24 -8.10 -23.86
C ILE A 4 15.77 -8.22 -24.25
N PHE A 5 15.45 -7.69 -25.45
CA PHE A 5 14.08 -7.48 -25.91
C PHE A 5 13.58 -8.62 -26.82
N THR A 6 14.01 -9.86 -26.52
CA THR A 6 13.37 -11.03 -27.13
C THR A 6 11.92 -11.12 -26.69
N LYS A 7 11.06 -11.71 -27.52
CA LYS A 7 9.65 -11.95 -27.13
C LYS A 7 9.56 -12.69 -25.80
N ALA A 8 10.40 -13.72 -25.60
CA ALA A 8 10.40 -14.51 -24.36
C ALA A 8 10.72 -13.65 -23.13
N ASN A 9 11.77 -12.83 -23.19
CA ASN A 9 12.18 -11.96 -22.09
C ASN A 9 11.11 -10.90 -21.77
N ILE A 10 10.52 -10.31 -22.81
CA ILE A 10 9.45 -9.32 -22.62
C ILE A 10 8.25 -9.97 -21.92
N PHE A 11 7.76 -11.12 -22.39
CA PHE A 11 6.66 -11.82 -21.75
C PHE A 11 7.00 -12.22 -20.32
N PHE A 12 8.19 -12.73 -20.06
CA PHE A 12 8.66 -13.11 -18.73
C PHE A 12 8.68 -11.90 -17.75
N MET A 13 9.16 -10.75 -18.20
CA MET A 13 9.14 -9.52 -17.40
C MET A 13 7.71 -9.02 -17.19
N LEU A 14 6.85 -9.06 -18.22
CA LEU A 14 5.44 -8.65 -18.09
C LEU A 14 4.63 -9.57 -17.18
N ASP A 15 4.93 -10.87 -17.13
CA ASP A 15 4.32 -11.77 -16.15
C ASP A 15 4.72 -11.37 -14.72
N GLY A 16 5.98 -10.98 -14.51
CA GLY A 16 6.41 -10.37 -13.25
C GLY A 16 5.65 -9.08 -12.92
N LEU A 17 5.34 -8.24 -13.93
CA LEU A 17 4.57 -7.02 -13.73
C LEU A 17 3.13 -7.32 -13.29
N LYS A 18 2.50 -8.36 -13.83
CA LYS A 18 1.19 -8.82 -13.36
C LYS A 18 1.23 -9.20 -11.87
N LEU A 19 2.28 -9.90 -11.45
CA LEU A 19 2.44 -10.30 -10.04
C LEU A 19 2.73 -9.09 -9.14
N THR A 20 3.52 -8.11 -9.59
CA THR A 20 3.67 -6.81 -8.93
C THR A 20 2.31 -6.16 -8.65
N LEU A 21 1.45 -6.07 -9.67
CA LEU A 21 0.13 -5.47 -9.53
C LEU A 21 -0.80 -6.30 -8.64
N LEU A 22 -0.76 -7.62 -8.73
CA LEU A 22 -1.54 -8.51 -7.87
C LEU A 22 -1.17 -8.35 -6.39
N ILE A 23 0.14 -8.36 -6.10
CA ILE A 23 0.64 -8.16 -4.72
C ILE A 23 0.25 -6.77 -4.21
N ALA A 24 0.45 -5.73 -5.01
CA ALA A 24 0.08 -4.37 -4.62
C ALA A 24 -1.42 -4.23 -4.36
N LEU A 25 -2.28 -4.79 -5.23
CA LEU A 25 -3.74 -4.74 -5.07
C LEU A 25 -4.19 -5.48 -3.80
N GLY A 26 -3.71 -6.72 -3.60
CA GLY A 26 -4.01 -7.50 -2.40
C GLY A 26 -3.58 -6.78 -1.13
N THR A 27 -2.36 -6.25 -1.12
CA THR A 27 -1.83 -5.44 -0.02
C THR A 27 -2.72 -4.24 0.30
N ILE A 28 -3.08 -3.43 -0.70
CA ILE A 28 -3.87 -2.20 -0.48
C ILE A 28 -5.27 -2.53 0.04
N ILE A 29 -5.93 -3.54 -0.50
CA ILE A 29 -7.25 -3.97 -0.03
C ILE A 29 -7.18 -4.38 1.44
N LEU A 30 -6.29 -5.31 1.78
CA LEU A 30 -6.15 -5.83 3.14
C LEU A 30 -5.70 -4.73 4.11
N SER A 31 -4.73 -3.91 3.72
CA SER A 31 -4.24 -2.80 4.56
C SER A 31 -5.31 -1.73 4.79
N THR A 32 -6.20 -1.49 3.83
CA THR A 32 -7.31 -0.56 4.03
C THR A 32 -8.33 -1.10 5.03
N ILE A 33 -8.66 -2.39 4.94
CA ILE A 33 -9.57 -3.05 5.89
C ILE A 33 -8.98 -3.03 7.32
N PHE A 34 -7.79 -3.61 7.49
CA PHE A 34 -7.15 -3.70 8.81
C PHE A 34 -6.74 -2.32 9.36
N GLY A 35 -6.29 -1.42 8.49
CA GLY A 35 -5.94 -0.05 8.85
C GLY A 35 -7.13 0.74 9.33
N THR A 36 -8.32 0.53 8.73
CA THR A 36 -9.56 1.15 9.22
C THR A 36 -9.90 0.64 10.62
N ILE A 37 -9.83 -0.67 10.84
CA ILE A 37 -10.10 -1.26 12.16
C ILE A 37 -9.14 -0.70 13.21
N LEU A 38 -7.84 -0.68 12.92
CA LEU A 38 -6.83 -0.15 13.85
C LEU A 38 -7.01 1.34 14.13
N ALA A 39 -7.33 2.13 13.11
CA ALA A 39 -7.59 3.56 13.26
C ALA A 39 -8.81 3.81 14.18
N LEU A 40 -9.89 3.06 13.99
CA LEU A 40 -11.09 3.17 14.83
C LEU A 40 -10.81 2.73 16.26
N VAL A 41 -10.14 1.59 16.46
CA VAL A 41 -9.74 1.11 17.78
C VAL A 41 -8.89 2.16 18.50
N ARG A 42 -7.84 2.65 17.83
CA ARG A 42 -6.94 3.66 18.43
C ARG A 42 -7.65 4.96 18.76
N ASN A 43 -8.64 5.37 17.96
CA ASN A 43 -9.30 6.67 18.11
C ASN A 43 -10.44 6.66 19.12
N TYR A 44 -11.20 5.56 19.20
CA TYR A 44 -12.47 5.52 19.95
C TYR A 44 -12.49 4.56 21.13
N CYS A 45 -11.55 3.61 21.26
CA CYS A 45 -11.49 2.74 22.42
C CYS A 45 -10.93 3.50 23.64
N LYS A 46 -11.82 3.84 24.59
CA LYS A 46 -11.52 4.57 25.84
C LYS A 46 -11.96 3.76 27.06
N GLY A 47 -11.60 4.22 28.25
CA GLY A 47 -11.98 3.56 29.51
C GLY A 47 -11.46 2.12 29.59
N ILE A 48 -12.32 1.16 29.83
CA ILE A 48 -11.97 -0.26 29.96
C ILE A 48 -11.35 -0.85 28.67
N TRP A 49 -11.64 -0.27 27.50
CA TRP A 49 -11.10 -0.68 26.20
C TRP A 49 -9.77 0.01 25.82
N SER A 50 -9.28 0.89 26.70
CA SER A 50 -8.00 1.60 26.48
C SER A 50 -6.80 0.69 26.24
N PRO A 51 -6.68 -0.54 26.79
CA PRO A 51 -5.58 -1.45 26.44
C PRO A 51 -5.55 -1.82 24.96
N LEU A 52 -6.71 -1.98 24.29
CA LEU A 52 -6.76 -2.25 22.85
C LEU A 52 -6.24 -1.07 22.03
N ALA A 53 -6.59 0.17 22.42
CA ALA A 53 -6.05 1.36 21.77
C ALA A 53 -4.53 1.48 21.93
N LYS A 54 -3.98 1.10 23.09
CA LYS A 54 -2.54 1.06 23.34
C LYS A 54 -1.84 -0.01 22.51
N LEU A 55 -2.42 -1.20 22.38
CA LEU A 55 -1.91 -2.28 21.54
C LEU A 55 -1.92 -1.87 20.05
N ALA A 56 -3.01 -1.26 19.58
CA ALA A 56 -3.07 -0.73 18.21
C ALA A 56 -2.02 0.37 17.97
N ALA A 57 -1.80 1.26 18.95
CA ALA A 57 -0.76 2.27 18.89
C ALA A 57 0.64 1.64 18.82
N LEU A 58 0.93 0.65 19.68
CA LEU A 58 2.21 -0.06 19.70
C LEU A 58 2.47 -0.76 18.37
N TYR A 59 1.48 -1.47 17.82
CA TYR A 59 1.59 -2.07 16.49
C TYR A 59 1.97 -1.03 15.43
N ILE A 60 1.24 0.07 15.39
CA ILE A 60 1.47 1.14 14.40
C ILE A 60 2.89 1.70 14.53
N GLU A 61 3.36 1.97 15.74
CA GLU A 61 4.71 2.50 15.97
C GLU A 61 5.81 1.51 15.57
N ILE A 62 5.67 0.22 15.92
CA ILE A 62 6.63 -0.83 15.56
C ILE A 62 6.82 -0.86 14.04
N PHE A 63 5.72 -1.00 13.29
CA PHE A 63 5.80 -1.16 11.83
C PHE A 63 6.15 0.14 11.08
N ARG A 64 5.90 1.31 11.66
CA ARG A 64 6.29 2.60 11.05
C ARG A 64 7.72 3.01 11.36
N CYS A 65 8.28 2.57 12.48
CA CYS A 65 9.62 2.97 12.91
C CYS A 65 10.69 1.93 12.59
N THR A 66 10.33 0.80 11.96
CA THR A 66 11.27 -0.24 11.55
C THR A 66 11.36 -0.36 10.03
N PRO A 67 12.54 -0.70 9.47
CA PRO A 67 12.68 -0.86 8.02
C PRO A 67 11.81 -2.00 7.47
N ASN A 68 11.01 -1.70 6.45
CA ASN A 68 10.09 -2.67 5.81
C ASN A 68 10.80 -3.94 5.32
N ILE A 69 12.04 -3.80 4.83
CA ILE A 69 12.82 -4.92 4.32
C ILE A 69 13.06 -6.01 5.37
N LEU A 70 13.21 -5.64 6.65
CA LEU A 70 13.43 -6.60 7.73
C LEU A 70 12.22 -7.49 7.93
N TRP A 71 11.00 -6.95 7.82
CA TRP A 71 9.76 -7.72 7.92
C TRP A 71 9.57 -8.68 6.76
N ILE A 72 9.94 -8.25 5.54
CA ILE A 72 9.91 -9.12 4.35
C ILE A 72 10.84 -10.32 4.54
N LEU A 73 12.09 -10.06 4.97
CA LEU A 73 13.07 -11.12 5.24
C LEU A 73 12.60 -12.04 6.37
N TRP A 74 12.16 -11.47 7.48
CA TRP A 74 11.71 -12.25 8.64
C TRP A 74 10.56 -13.19 8.29
N ILE A 75 9.51 -12.67 7.62
CA ILE A 75 8.35 -13.47 7.23
C ILE A 75 8.76 -14.56 6.23
N ARG A 76 9.54 -14.20 5.22
CA ARG A 76 9.94 -15.16 4.17
C ARG A 76 10.76 -16.33 4.70
N PHE A 77 11.61 -16.10 5.69
CA PHE A 77 12.49 -17.13 6.23
C PHE A 77 11.93 -17.85 7.46
N THR A 78 10.90 -17.33 8.12
CA THR A 78 10.31 -17.97 9.31
C THR A 78 8.98 -18.65 9.04
N ILE A 79 8.22 -18.17 8.05
CA ILE A 79 6.88 -18.71 7.75
C ILE A 79 6.96 -19.56 6.49
N PRO A 80 6.69 -20.89 6.56
CA PRO A 80 6.59 -21.72 5.37
C PRO A 80 5.31 -21.38 4.59
N GLY A 81 5.39 -21.38 3.25
CA GLY A 81 4.22 -21.14 2.39
C GLY A 81 4.59 -20.62 1.02
N ASP A 82 3.56 -20.41 0.20
CA ASP A 82 3.73 -19.90 -1.15
C ASP A 82 4.25 -18.46 -1.13
N PRO A 83 5.23 -18.15 -2.00
CA PRO A 83 5.91 -16.84 -1.98
C PRO A 83 4.97 -15.65 -2.17
N ILE A 84 3.96 -15.74 -3.06
CA ILE A 84 3.08 -14.61 -3.38
C ILE A 84 2.15 -14.24 -2.21
N PRO A 85 1.39 -15.18 -1.59
CA PRO A 85 0.64 -14.88 -0.38
C PRO A 85 1.51 -14.34 0.77
N LEU A 86 2.71 -14.89 0.96
CA LEU A 86 3.64 -14.39 1.97
C LEU A 86 4.11 -12.97 1.68
N GLY A 87 4.35 -12.63 0.40
CA GLY A 87 4.64 -11.26 -0.02
C GLY A 87 3.48 -10.30 0.29
N ILE A 88 2.25 -10.67 -0.07
CA ILE A 88 1.05 -9.88 0.26
C ILE A 88 0.92 -9.70 1.77
N PHE A 89 1.11 -10.76 2.56
CA PHE A 89 1.04 -10.72 4.01
C PHE A 89 2.10 -9.78 4.62
N ALA A 90 3.36 -9.92 4.20
CA ALA A 90 4.45 -9.07 4.64
C ALA A 90 4.15 -7.59 4.38
N PHE A 91 3.75 -7.26 3.15
CA PHE A 91 3.40 -5.90 2.77
C PHE A 91 2.18 -5.39 3.51
N THR A 92 1.19 -6.23 3.76
CA THR A 92 -0.01 -5.86 4.52
C THR A 92 0.35 -5.42 5.94
N LEU A 93 1.28 -6.08 6.62
CA LEU A 93 1.63 -5.74 8.00
C LEU A 93 2.12 -4.29 8.13
N PHE A 94 3.14 -3.88 7.39
CA PHE A 94 3.66 -2.52 7.53
C PHE A 94 2.80 -1.46 6.82
N THR A 95 2.15 -1.80 5.69
CA THR A 95 1.25 -0.87 5.01
C THR A 95 0.01 -0.56 5.84
N THR A 96 -0.52 -1.55 6.58
CA THR A 96 -1.63 -1.36 7.52
C THR A 96 -1.33 -0.27 8.56
N ALA A 97 -0.12 -0.21 9.07
CA ALA A 97 0.27 0.80 10.05
C ALA A 97 0.24 2.23 9.45
N VAL A 98 0.72 2.39 8.20
CA VAL A 98 0.70 3.66 7.48
C VAL A 98 -0.74 4.09 7.15
N VAL A 99 -1.55 3.14 6.65
CA VAL A 99 -2.96 3.38 6.29
C VAL A 99 -3.79 3.72 7.54
N ALA A 100 -3.56 3.00 8.65
CA ALA A 100 -4.24 3.29 9.92
C ALA A 100 -4.00 4.73 10.39
N GLU A 101 -2.78 5.21 10.31
CA GLU A 101 -2.44 6.57 10.71
C GLU A 101 -3.03 7.62 9.74
N THR A 102 -3.06 7.31 8.44
CA THR A 102 -3.71 8.14 7.43
C THR A 102 -5.21 8.28 7.71
N ILE A 103 -5.89 7.16 7.99
CA ILE A 103 -7.32 7.16 8.31
C ILE A 103 -7.57 7.90 9.63
N ARG A 104 -6.73 7.66 10.65
CA ARG A 104 -6.85 8.37 11.94
C ARG A 104 -6.69 9.89 11.77
N GLY A 105 -5.75 10.32 10.94
CA GLY A 105 -5.61 11.74 10.57
C GLY A 105 -6.88 12.29 9.94
N GLY A 106 -7.48 11.55 8.99
CA GLY A 106 -8.74 11.92 8.36
C GLY A 106 -9.92 11.97 9.34
N LEU A 107 -10.05 10.97 10.24
CA LEU A 107 -11.08 10.97 11.29
C LEU A 107 -10.98 12.19 12.20
N ASN A 108 -9.76 12.58 12.58
CA ASN A 108 -9.53 13.72 13.46
C ASN A 108 -9.72 15.08 12.75
N ALA A 109 -9.73 15.11 11.44
CA ALA A 109 -10.01 16.30 10.65
C ALA A 109 -11.50 16.60 10.52
N ILE A 110 -12.40 15.65 10.84
CA ILE A 110 -13.84 15.86 10.78
C ILE A 110 -14.28 16.80 11.92
N PRO A 111 -15.00 17.89 11.60
CA PRO A 111 -15.48 18.82 12.61
C PRO A 111 -16.41 18.16 13.65
N LYS A 112 -16.27 18.55 14.92
CA LYS A 112 -17.10 18.03 16.02
C LYS A 112 -18.60 18.23 15.77
N GLY A 113 -18.98 19.31 15.11
CA GLY A 113 -20.38 19.59 14.74
C GLY A 113 -21.06 18.50 13.91
N GLN A 114 -20.28 17.66 13.18
CA GLN A 114 -20.85 16.49 12.48
C GLN A 114 -21.34 15.44 13.48
N PHE A 115 -20.63 15.23 14.58
CA PHE A 115 -21.05 14.33 15.66
C PHE A 115 -22.23 14.89 16.45
N GLU A 116 -22.19 16.19 16.75
CA GLU A 116 -23.24 16.88 17.51
C GLU A 116 -24.54 16.96 16.69
N GLY A 117 -24.45 17.28 15.39
CA GLY A 117 -25.60 17.30 14.50
C GLY A 117 -26.23 15.93 14.30
N ALA A 118 -25.42 14.87 14.19
CA ALA A 118 -25.93 13.50 14.12
C ALA A 118 -26.65 13.10 15.43
N ALA A 119 -26.07 13.42 16.59
CA ALA A 119 -26.66 13.14 17.88
C ALA A 119 -28.00 13.87 18.04
N SER A 120 -28.10 15.12 17.59
CA SER A 120 -29.36 15.90 17.59
C SER A 120 -30.47 15.28 16.73
N GLN A 121 -30.10 14.51 15.71
CA GLN A 121 -31.03 13.74 14.87
C GLN A 121 -31.33 12.34 15.42
N GLY A 122 -30.82 11.99 16.59
CA GLY A 122 -31.03 10.67 17.23
C GLY A 122 -30.16 9.54 16.70
N PHE A 123 -29.10 9.82 15.92
CA PHE A 123 -28.17 8.79 15.50
C PHE A 123 -27.38 8.25 16.68
N SER A 124 -27.29 6.92 16.79
CA SER A 124 -26.34 6.29 17.71
C SER A 124 -24.89 6.54 17.24
N PHE A 125 -23.92 6.36 18.14
CA PHE A 125 -22.50 6.53 17.80
C PHE A 125 -22.08 5.68 16.59
N LEU A 126 -22.50 4.42 16.53
CA LEU A 126 -22.16 3.53 15.40
C LEU A 126 -22.80 3.99 14.10
N GLN A 127 -24.06 4.43 14.14
CA GLN A 127 -24.74 4.99 12.97
C GLN A 127 -24.05 6.26 12.47
N THR A 128 -23.71 7.17 13.40
CA THR A 128 -22.94 8.38 13.08
C THR A 128 -21.62 8.03 12.41
N LEU A 129 -20.89 7.07 12.97
CA LEU A 129 -19.60 6.65 12.44
C LEU A 129 -19.73 6.07 11.03
N VAL A 130 -20.65 5.12 10.80
CA VAL A 130 -20.79 4.41 9.52
C VAL A 130 -21.41 5.28 8.43
N TYR A 131 -22.46 6.04 8.75
CA TYR A 131 -23.23 6.76 7.73
C TYR A 131 -22.74 8.19 7.47
N ILE A 132 -22.05 8.81 8.44
CA ILE A 132 -21.68 10.23 8.35
C ILE A 132 -20.16 10.40 8.35
N ILE A 133 -19.46 9.85 9.33
CA ILE A 133 -18.04 10.16 9.55
C ILE A 133 -17.13 9.40 8.60
N LEU A 134 -17.26 8.07 8.50
CA LEU A 134 -16.41 7.26 7.64
C LEU A 134 -16.50 7.66 6.15
N PRO A 135 -17.67 7.88 5.55
CA PRO A 135 -17.75 8.31 4.16
C PRO A 135 -17.03 9.64 3.91
N GLN A 136 -17.17 10.62 4.81
CA GLN A 136 -16.47 11.89 4.72
C GLN A 136 -14.95 11.72 4.91
N THR A 137 -14.55 10.92 5.89
CA THR A 137 -13.14 10.58 6.14
C THR A 137 -12.51 9.95 4.89
N PHE A 138 -13.12 8.90 4.34
CA PHE A 138 -12.58 8.25 3.15
C PHE A 138 -12.50 9.22 1.97
N LYS A 139 -13.51 10.03 1.73
CA LYS A 139 -13.49 11.04 0.67
C LYS A 139 -12.29 12.00 0.82
N SER A 140 -11.98 12.43 2.03
CA SER A 140 -10.88 13.37 2.30
C SER A 140 -9.50 12.73 2.16
N ILE A 141 -9.34 11.43 2.49
CA ILE A 141 -8.03 10.75 2.48
C ILE A 141 -7.73 9.97 1.19
N VAL A 142 -8.69 9.87 0.24
CA VAL A 142 -8.47 9.18 -1.05
C VAL A 142 -7.15 9.60 -1.72
N PRO A 143 -6.77 10.88 -1.80
CA PRO A 143 -5.50 11.26 -2.40
C PRO A 143 -4.28 10.66 -1.70
N ALA A 144 -4.31 10.59 -0.36
CA ALA A 144 -3.24 9.99 0.44
C ALA A 144 -3.19 8.47 0.25
N LEU A 145 -4.35 7.78 0.19
CA LEU A 145 -4.43 6.35 -0.08
C LEU A 145 -3.92 6.01 -1.49
N LEU A 146 -4.28 6.81 -2.50
CA LEU A 146 -3.77 6.63 -3.87
C LEU A 146 -2.26 6.87 -3.96
N SER A 147 -1.72 7.81 -3.19
CA SER A 147 -0.26 7.98 -3.07
C SER A 147 0.41 6.76 -2.41
N GLN A 148 -0.26 6.14 -1.45
CA GLN A 148 0.21 4.89 -0.84
C GLN A 148 0.22 3.72 -1.84
N VAL A 149 -0.76 3.65 -2.77
CA VAL A 149 -0.73 2.66 -3.87
C VAL A 149 0.55 2.77 -4.69
N ILE A 150 0.94 4.00 -5.08
CA ILE A 150 2.20 4.26 -5.81
C ILE A 150 3.40 3.78 -5.00
N THR A 151 3.43 4.04 -3.70
CA THR A 151 4.51 3.59 -2.81
C THR A 151 4.57 2.07 -2.77
N VAL A 152 3.46 1.38 -2.54
CA VAL A 152 3.41 -0.09 -2.49
C VAL A 152 3.88 -0.71 -3.80
N ILE A 153 3.42 -0.21 -4.97
CA ILE A 153 3.86 -0.70 -6.28
C ILE A 153 5.39 -0.61 -6.44
N LYS A 154 6.00 0.50 -6.02
CA LYS A 154 7.47 0.64 -6.08
C LYS A 154 8.18 -0.29 -5.11
N ASP A 155 7.65 -0.39 -3.90
CA ASP A 155 8.25 -1.17 -2.83
C ASP A 155 8.18 -2.68 -3.11
N THR A 156 7.25 -3.18 -3.95
CA THR A 156 7.25 -4.60 -4.37
C THR A 156 8.60 -5.02 -4.93
N SER A 157 9.40 -4.09 -5.49
CA SER A 157 10.75 -4.36 -5.97
C SER A 157 11.69 -4.94 -4.90
N PHE A 158 11.42 -4.72 -3.61
CA PHE A 158 12.16 -5.33 -2.49
C PHE A 158 11.97 -6.86 -2.44
N LEU A 159 10.87 -7.39 -2.97
CA LEU A 159 10.60 -8.83 -3.00
C LEU A 159 11.61 -9.63 -3.83
N LYS A 160 12.35 -8.96 -4.74
CA LYS A 160 13.49 -9.54 -5.45
C LYS A 160 14.52 -10.14 -4.47
N ILE A 161 14.71 -9.53 -3.30
CA ILE A 161 15.74 -9.95 -2.32
C ILE A 161 15.41 -11.33 -1.74
N VAL A 162 14.14 -11.67 -1.68
CA VAL A 162 13.63 -12.95 -1.18
C VAL A 162 13.15 -13.88 -2.30
N ASP A 163 13.59 -13.62 -3.52
CA ASP A 163 13.33 -14.39 -4.74
C ASP A 163 11.83 -14.59 -5.05
N ILE A 164 10.99 -13.62 -4.70
CA ILE A 164 9.58 -13.62 -5.11
C ILE A 164 9.47 -13.07 -6.52
N ALA A 165 8.88 -13.86 -7.43
CA ALA A 165 8.71 -13.51 -8.83
C ALA A 165 7.80 -12.29 -8.98
N GLU A 166 8.39 -11.13 -9.25
CA GLU A 166 7.76 -9.87 -9.56
C GLU A 166 8.57 -9.17 -10.66
N PHE A 167 8.16 -8.00 -11.10
CA PHE A 167 8.74 -7.35 -12.27
C PHE A 167 10.26 -7.12 -12.15
N THR A 168 10.73 -6.62 -11.01
CA THR A 168 12.17 -6.35 -10.81
C THR A 168 12.97 -7.66 -10.70
N ARG A 169 12.43 -8.66 -10.01
CA ARG A 169 13.07 -9.99 -9.92
C ARG A 169 13.19 -10.64 -11.30
N ASN A 170 12.11 -10.64 -12.10
CA ASN A 170 12.16 -11.22 -13.44
C ASN A 170 13.10 -10.44 -14.36
N SER A 171 13.15 -9.12 -14.25
CA SER A 171 14.13 -8.30 -14.95
C SER A 171 15.58 -8.61 -14.53
N TYR A 172 15.79 -8.90 -13.23
CA TYR A 172 17.10 -9.30 -12.72
C TYR A 172 17.57 -10.66 -13.25
N VAL A 173 16.66 -11.59 -13.51
CA VAL A 173 16.99 -12.86 -14.17
C VAL A 173 17.51 -12.60 -15.61
N VAL A 174 16.84 -11.71 -16.34
CA VAL A 174 17.29 -11.30 -17.68
C VAL A 174 18.68 -10.63 -17.59
N LEU A 175 18.95 -9.82 -16.57
CA LEU A 175 20.26 -9.20 -16.34
C LEU A 175 21.40 -10.24 -16.31
N GLY A 176 21.17 -11.42 -15.76
CA GLY A 176 22.17 -12.49 -15.68
C GLY A 176 22.71 -12.95 -17.04
N SER A 177 21.99 -12.73 -18.12
CA SER A 177 22.42 -13.04 -19.51
C SER A 177 23.21 -11.93 -20.20
N LEU A 178 23.27 -10.72 -19.60
CA LEU A 178 23.90 -9.55 -20.20
C LEU A 178 25.39 -9.49 -19.88
N ARG A 179 26.16 -8.98 -20.83
CA ARG A 179 27.63 -8.94 -20.76
C ARG A 179 28.22 -7.55 -20.89
N THR A 180 27.48 -6.58 -21.43
CA THR A 180 28.00 -5.25 -21.74
C THR A 180 27.25 -4.16 -20.96
N LEU A 181 27.96 -3.11 -20.57
CA LEU A 181 27.40 -1.97 -19.86
C LEU A 181 26.20 -1.33 -20.60
N PRO A 182 26.22 -1.10 -21.92
CA PRO A 182 25.05 -0.56 -22.63
C PRO A 182 23.80 -1.45 -22.52
N GLN A 183 23.97 -2.77 -22.52
CA GLN A 183 22.85 -3.71 -22.31
C GLN A 183 22.26 -3.57 -20.90
N ILE A 184 23.12 -3.51 -19.89
CA ILE A 184 22.72 -3.34 -18.50
C ILE A 184 21.95 -2.03 -18.31
N LEU A 185 22.47 -0.92 -18.84
CA LEU A 185 21.83 0.38 -18.78
C LEU A 185 20.49 0.41 -19.51
N ALA A 186 20.40 -0.26 -20.67
CA ALA A 186 19.15 -0.36 -21.43
C ALA A 186 18.08 -1.14 -20.66
N LEU A 187 18.44 -2.25 -19.99
CA LEU A 187 17.50 -3.01 -19.16
C LEU A 187 17.01 -2.19 -17.97
N TYR A 188 17.91 -1.57 -17.20
CA TYR A 188 17.51 -0.72 -16.07
C TYR A 188 16.70 0.50 -16.51
N GLY A 189 17.02 1.10 -17.65
CA GLY A 189 16.23 2.16 -18.26
C GLY A 189 14.82 1.71 -18.60
N PHE A 190 14.66 0.51 -19.16
CA PHE A 190 13.36 -0.10 -19.45
C PHE A 190 12.56 -0.36 -18.16
N VAL A 191 13.18 -0.93 -17.12
CA VAL A 191 12.54 -1.18 -15.83
C VAL A 191 12.09 0.14 -15.18
N ALA A 192 12.98 1.13 -15.14
CA ALA A 192 12.67 2.45 -14.59
C ALA A 192 11.54 3.14 -15.35
N LEU A 193 11.56 3.09 -16.70
CA LEU A 193 10.51 3.66 -17.55
C LEU A 193 9.16 2.97 -17.31
N THR A 194 9.14 1.64 -17.16
CA THR A 194 7.92 0.89 -16.90
C THR A 194 7.29 1.30 -15.57
N TYR A 195 8.07 1.34 -14.49
CA TYR A 195 7.60 1.85 -13.19
C TYR A 195 7.17 3.31 -13.27
N PHE A 196 7.91 4.14 -13.99
CA PHE A 196 7.56 5.56 -14.18
C PHE A 196 6.20 5.70 -14.87
N VAL A 197 5.99 5.06 -16.02
CA VAL A 197 4.73 5.15 -16.77
C VAL A 197 3.56 4.66 -15.91
N LEU A 198 3.71 3.52 -15.25
CA LEU A 198 2.68 2.96 -14.38
C LEU A 198 2.31 3.93 -13.24
N ASN A 199 3.30 4.37 -12.48
CA ASN A 199 3.08 5.23 -11.32
C ASN A 199 2.66 6.65 -11.72
N PHE A 200 3.17 7.17 -12.85
CA PHE A 200 2.76 8.47 -13.39
C PHE A 200 1.30 8.46 -13.81
N THR A 201 0.82 7.38 -14.43
CA THR A 201 -0.60 7.22 -14.79
C THR A 201 -1.48 7.30 -13.54
N ILE A 202 -1.13 6.56 -12.48
CA ILE A 202 -1.84 6.62 -11.19
C ILE A 202 -1.77 8.05 -10.61
N SER A 203 -0.61 8.69 -10.64
CA SER A 203 -0.43 10.06 -10.16
C SER A 203 -1.29 11.08 -10.93
N CYS A 204 -1.50 10.88 -12.24
CA CYS A 204 -2.42 11.71 -13.02
C CYS A 204 -3.88 11.54 -12.55
N VAL A 205 -4.29 10.30 -12.27
CA VAL A 205 -5.62 10.01 -11.69
C VAL A 205 -5.80 10.69 -10.34
N VAL A 206 -4.77 10.62 -9.46
CA VAL A 206 -4.77 11.30 -8.16
C VAL A 206 -5.01 12.81 -8.33
N ARG A 207 -4.22 13.46 -9.18
CA ARG A 207 -4.35 14.92 -9.44
C ARG A 207 -5.71 15.30 -10.04
N TRP A 208 -6.21 14.49 -10.94
CA TRP A 208 -7.56 14.70 -11.50
C TRP A 208 -8.64 14.62 -10.41
N TYR A 209 -8.57 13.59 -9.55
CA TYR A 209 -9.50 13.43 -8.44
C TYR A 209 -9.43 14.60 -7.45
N GLN A 210 -8.21 15.03 -7.07
CA GLN A 210 -8.01 16.16 -6.16
C GLN A 210 -8.67 17.45 -6.69
N ARG A 211 -8.48 17.75 -7.98
CA ARG A 211 -9.11 18.94 -8.60
C ARG A 211 -10.64 18.87 -8.54
N LYS A 212 -11.21 17.68 -8.77
CA LYS A 212 -12.67 17.49 -8.76
C LYS A 212 -13.26 17.63 -7.36
N VAL A 213 -12.56 17.16 -6.34
CA VAL A 213 -13.03 17.20 -4.93
C VAL A 213 -12.82 18.58 -4.31
N SER A 214 -11.78 19.33 -4.70
CA SER A 214 -11.54 20.70 -4.19
C SER A 214 -12.53 21.74 -4.73
N ILE A 215 -13.28 21.43 -5.77
CA ILE A 215 -14.29 22.33 -6.38
C ILE A 215 -15.70 22.06 -5.82
N ALA A 216 -15.90 20.95 -5.11
CA ALA A 216 -17.16 20.55 -4.45
C ALA A 216 -17.13 20.81 -2.94
#